data_e6e35ceab6d34f11d8d547d5cabb25ad
#
_entry.id   e6e35ceab6d34f11d8d547d5cabb25ad
#
_cell.length_a   1.000
_cell.length_b   1.000
_cell.length_c   1.000
_cell.angle_alpha   90.00
_cell.angle_beta   90.00
_cell.angle_gamma   90.00
#
_symmetry.space_group_name_H-M   'P 1'
#
loop_
_entity.id
_entity.type
_entity.pdbx_description
1 polymer ?
#
loop_
_entity_poly.entity_id
_entity_poly.type
_entity_poly.pdbx_seq_one_letter_code
_entity_poly.pdbx_strand_id
1 'polypeptide(L)'
;MKSQYNKTITACFVGYIVQAIVNNFTPLLFLFFQKCYHIPISQITLLVTFNFGIQLLADFFSVRFVDKIGYRISMIIAHVLAAAGLFLLTVLPEILPVSFIGILIAVMIYAVGGGLLEVLVSPVVEACPSDNKEKAMSLLHSFYCWGHAGVVLISTVFFYVVGIDNWKILAIIWAVIPIGNAFVFSKVPIAPLLEDGDTGLGLKELFRMKIFWILLIMMICAGASEQAVSQWASAFAEKGLGISKAAGDLAGPMAFAVLMGISRLFYGKYGDRINLEHFMICLLYTSPSPRDRSVS
;
A
#
# COMPACT_ATOMS: atom_id res chain seq x y z
N MET A 1 -23.73 -7.11 19.91
CA MET A 1 -22.82 -6.00 19.57
C MET A 1 -21.67 -6.45 18.66
N LYS A 2 -20.94 -7.54 18.95
CA LYS A 2 -19.80 -8.01 18.10
C LYS A 2 -20.17 -8.25 16.61
N SER A 3 -21.32 -8.87 16.33
CA SER A 3 -21.76 -9.15 14.95
C SER A 3 -21.98 -7.89 14.08
N GLN A 4 -22.25 -6.74 14.69
CA GLN A 4 -22.54 -5.50 14.00
C GLN A 4 -21.30 -4.89 13.34
N TYR A 5 -20.12 -5.03 13.97
CA TYR A 5 -18.86 -4.48 13.47
C TYR A 5 -18.10 -5.40 12.51
N ASN A 6 -18.52 -6.66 12.33
CA ASN A 6 -17.87 -7.57 11.38
C ASN A 6 -17.87 -7.01 9.96
N LYS A 7 -18.95 -6.33 9.55
CA LYS A 7 -19.02 -5.69 8.23
C LYS A 7 -18.03 -4.53 8.10
N THR A 8 -17.81 -3.78 9.18
CA THR A 8 -16.82 -2.69 9.23
C THR A 8 -15.40 -3.24 9.12
N ILE A 9 -15.08 -4.30 9.87
CA ILE A 9 -13.78 -4.97 9.81
C ILE A 9 -13.54 -5.53 8.40
N THR A 10 -14.55 -6.16 7.78
CA THR A 10 -14.44 -6.64 6.39
C THR A 10 -14.22 -5.49 5.41
N ALA A 11 -14.93 -4.36 5.57
CA ALA A 11 -14.72 -3.18 4.75
C ALA A 11 -13.30 -2.60 4.92
N CYS A 12 -12.73 -2.65 6.13
CA CYS A 12 -11.35 -2.27 6.39
C CYS A 12 -10.36 -3.22 5.69
N PHE A 13 -10.60 -4.53 5.67
CA PHE A 13 -9.79 -5.48 4.91
C PHE A 13 -9.80 -5.17 3.40
N VAL A 14 -10.98 -4.85 2.85
CA VAL A 14 -11.09 -4.41 1.46
C VAL A 14 -10.37 -3.06 1.27
N GLY A 15 -10.38 -2.16 2.25
CA GLY A 15 -9.62 -0.91 2.23
C GLY A 15 -8.11 -1.14 2.05
N TYR A 16 -7.53 -2.13 2.71
CA TYR A 16 -6.12 -2.50 2.51
C TYR A 16 -5.86 -3.18 1.15
N ILE A 17 -6.84 -3.90 0.59
CA ILE A 17 -6.75 -4.36 -0.80
C ILE A 17 -6.74 -3.17 -1.76
N VAL A 18 -7.58 -2.13 -1.52
CA VAL A 18 -7.56 -0.90 -2.32
C VAL A 18 -6.22 -0.20 -2.23
N GLN A 19 -5.62 -0.10 -1.05
CA GLN A 19 -4.28 0.46 -0.88
C GLN A 19 -3.22 -0.37 -1.64
N ALA A 20 -3.33 -1.71 -1.61
CA ALA A 20 -2.45 -2.57 -2.39
C ALA A 20 -2.59 -2.35 -3.91
N ILE A 21 -3.82 -2.10 -4.41
CA ILE A 21 -4.06 -1.74 -5.82
C ILE A 21 -3.35 -0.44 -6.16
N VAL A 22 -3.57 0.61 -5.36
CA VAL A 22 -2.98 1.95 -5.55
C VAL A 22 -1.45 1.90 -5.60
N ASN A 23 -0.84 1.12 -4.71
CA ASN A 23 0.62 1.09 -4.60
C ASN A 23 1.30 0.15 -5.61
N ASN A 24 0.63 -0.89 -6.08
CA ASN A 24 1.30 -1.98 -6.80
C ASN A 24 0.83 -2.16 -8.26
N PHE A 25 -0.26 -1.54 -8.69
CA PHE A 25 -0.72 -1.66 -10.07
C PHE A 25 0.15 -0.85 -11.05
N THR A 26 0.38 0.43 -10.77
CA THR A 26 1.16 1.32 -11.65
C THR A 26 2.60 0.86 -11.89
N PRO A 27 3.34 0.31 -10.90
CA PRO A 27 4.68 -0.26 -11.12
C PRO A 27 4.76 -1.33 -12.20
N LEU A 28 3.71 -2.14 -12.35
CA LEU A 28 3.64 -3.17 -13.40
C LEU A 28 3.58 -2.58 -14.82
N LEU A 29 3.28 -1.29 -14.94
CA LEU A 29 3.17 -0.56 -16.21
C LEU A 29 4.39 0.32 -16.50
N PHE A 30 5.42 0.36 -15.64
CA PHE A 30 6.57 1.26 -15.82
C PHE A 30 7.27 1.11 -17.15
N LEU A 31 7.58 -0.11 -17.55
CA LEU A 31 8.24 -0.36 -18.83
C LEU A 31 7.30 -0.18 -20.03
N PHE A 32 6.01 -0.39 -19.83
CA PHE A 32 5.01 -0.05 -20.85
C PHE A 32 4.96 1.47 -21.07
N PHE A 33 4.91 2.27 -20.00
CA PHE A 33 4.93 3.73 -20.11
C PHE A 33 6.20 4.24 -20.74
N GLN A 34 7.34 3.61 -20.45
CA GLN A 34 8.62 3.94 -21.10
C GLN A 34 8.55 3.71 -22.62
N LYS A 35 7.98 2.58 -23.04
CA LYS A 35 7.92 2.22 -24.47
C LYS A 35 6.85 3.01 -25.24
N CYS A 36 5.63 3.09 -24.70
CA CYS A 36 4.48 3.64 -25.42
C CYS A 36 4.39 5.16 -25.35
N TYR A 37 4.70 5.74 -24.18
CA TYR A 37 4.66 7.20 -24.00
C TYR A 37 6.03 7.86 -24.07
N HIS A 38 7.09 7.09 -24.38
CA HIS A 38 8.48 7.57 -24.46
C HIS A 38 8.96 8.30 -23.20
N ILE A 39 8.45 7.88 -22.01
CA ILE A 39 8.78 8.47 -20.71
C ILE A 39 10.14 7.89 -20.25
N PRO A 40 11.16 8.73 -19.99
CA PRO A 40 12.44 8.23 -19.49
C PRO A 40 12.31 7.66 -18.07
N ILE A 41 13.15 6.68 -17.72
CA ILE A 41 13.13 6.01 -16.41
C ILE A 41 13.28 7.02 -15.26
N SER A 42 14.05 8.09 -15.44
CA SER A 42 14.18 9.16 -14.45
C SER A 42 12.86 9.83 -14.11
N GLN A 43 11.95 10.02 -15.07
CA GLN A 43 10.60 10.53 -14.81
C GLN A 43 9.70 9.45 -14.19
N ILE A 44 9.85 8.19 -14.57
CA ILE A 44 9.12 7.08 -13.93
C ILE A 44 9.47 7.00 -12.45
N THR A 45 10.73 7.21 -12.08
CA THR A 45 11.17 7.27 -10.69
C THR A 45 10.43 8.38 -9.90
N LEU A 46 10.14 9.52 -10.55
CA LEU A 46 9.37 10.59 -9.94
C LEU A 46 7.93 10.17 -9.62
N LEU A 47 7.32 9.28 -10.41
CA LEU A 47 5.97 8.75 -10.10
C LEU A 47 5.97 8.04 -8.75
N VAL A 48 6.99 7.22 -8.47
CA VAL A 48 7.15 6.55 -7.16
C VAL A 48 7.37 7.57 -6.05
N THR A 49 8.26 8.52 -6.28
CA THR A 49 8.57 9.58 -5.30
C THR A 49 7.33 10.41 -4.97
N PHE A 50 6.56 10.82 -5.98
CA PHE A 50 5.33 11.58 -5.75
C PHE A 50 4.23 10.74 -5.12
N ASN A 51 4.10 9.46 -5.50
CA ASN A 51 3.12 8.56 -4.88
C ASN A 51 3.33 8.49 -3.36
N PHE A 52 4.52 8.14 -2.90
CA PHE A 52 4.80 8.03 -1.46
C PHE A 52 4.95 9.37 -0.77
N GLY A 53 5.47 10.39 -1.45
CA GLY A 53 5.54 11.75 -0.92
C GLY A 53 4.15 12.35 -0.64
N ILE A 54 3.20 12.15 -1.54
CA ILE A 54 1.82 12.59 -1.35
C ILE A 54 1.11 11.77 -0.26
N GLN A 55 1.36 10.45 -0.18
CA GLN A 55 0.84 9.64 0.91
C GLN A 55 1.34 10.17 2.26
N LEU A 56 2.64 10.40 2.41
CA LEU A 56 3.22 10.99 3.63
C LEU A 56 2.61 12.36 3.99
N LEU A 57 2.36 13.21 3.01
CA LEU A 57 1.67 14.49 3.24
C LEU A 57 0.22 14.27 3.66
N ALA A 58 -0.49 13.34 3.01
CA ALA A 58 -1.86 12.98 3.39
C ALA A 58 -1.91 12.47 4.83
N ASP A 59 -0.96 11.62 5.24
CA ASP A 59 -0.83 11.11 6.61
C ASP A 59 -0.64 12.26 7.61
N PHE A 60 0.27 13.17 7.33
CA PHE A 60 0.56 14.29 8.21
C PHE A 60 -0.64 15.24 8.37
N PHE A 61 -1.35 15.53 7.29
CA PHE A 61 -2.51 16.43 7.35
C PHE A 61 -3.77 15.74 7.85
N SER A 62 -3.88 14.41 7.71
CA SER A 62 -5.05 13.62 8.12
C SER A 62 -5.38 13.81 9.60
N VAL A 63 -4.37 13.90 10.47
CA VAL A 63 -4.54 14.07 11.93
C VAL A 63 -5.46 15.25 12.26
N ARG A 64 -5.32 16.39 11.54
CA ARG A 64 -6.16 17.57 11.78
C ARG A 64 -7.49 17.56 11.04
N PHE A 65 -7.52 16.89 9.91
CA PHE A 65 -8.65 16.89 9.00
C PHE A 65 -9.68 15.86 9.40
N VAL A 66 -9.25 14.65 9.76
CA VAL A 66 -10.11 13.53 10.13
C VAL A 66 -10.92 13.82 11.38
N ASP A 67 -10.32 14.45 12.38
CA ASP A 67 -11.01 14.83 13.63
C ASP A 67 -12.16 15.80 13.38
N LYS A 68 -12.06 16.65 12.35
CA LYS A 68 -13.08 17.65 12.01
C LYS A 68 -14.24 17.08 11.19
N ILE A 69 -13.95 16.24 10.20
CA ILE A 69 -14.96 15.73 9.26
C ILE A 69 -15.47 14.33 9.62
N GLY A 70 -14.76 13.65 10.52
CA GLY A 70 -15.09 12.32 11.00
C GLY A 70 -14.58 11.19 10.11
N TYR A 71 -14.34 10.03 10.71
CA TYR A 71 -13.74 8.86 10.07
C TYR A 71 -14.55 8.32 8.89
N ARG A 72 -15.89 8.30 8.98
CA ARG A 72 -16.76 7.81 7.91
C ARG A 72 -16.56 8.59 6.62
N ILE A 73 -16.63 9.92 6.70
CA ILE A 73 -16.49 10.80 5.52
C ILE A 73 -15.08 10.68 4.97
N SER A 74 -14.07 10.65 5.84
CA SER A 74 -12.67 10.49 5.43
C SER A 74 -12.42 9.17 4.70
N MET A 75 -12.99 8.05 5.17
CA MET A 75 -12.92 6.74 4.50
C MET A 75 -13.59 6.76 3.13
N ILE A 76 -14.74 7.41 3.00
CA ILE A 76 -15.43 7.55 1.71
C ILE A 76 -14.59 8.38 0.74
N ILE A 77 -14.06 9.53 1.20
CA ILE A 77 -13.19 10.40 0.39
C ILE A 77 -11.95 9.63 -0.08
N ALA A 78 -11.31 8.87 0.80
CA ALA A 78 -10.14 8.07 0.47
C ALA A 78 -10.42 7.08 -0.69
N HIS A 79 -11.52 6.37 -0.61
CA HIS A 79 -11.92 5.42 -1.65
C HIS A 79 -12.33 6.11 -2.96
N VAL A 80 -13.03 7.23 -2.88
CA VAL A 80 -13.41 8.02 -4.07
C VAL A 80 -12.17 8.56 -4.78
N LEU A 81 -11.19 9.08 -4.03
CA LEU A 81 -9.93 9.57 -4.61
C LEU A 81 -9.11 8.43 -5.23
N ALA A 82 -9.05 7.27 -4.58
CA ALA A 82 -8.40 6.08 -5.14
C ALA A 82 -9.04 5.68 -6.47
N ALA A 83 -10.37 5.60 -6.53
CA ALA A 83 -11.10 5.27 -7.74
C ALA A 83 -10.94 6.33 -8.84
N ALA A 84 -11.07 7.61 -8.47
CA ALA A 84 -10.93 8.71 -9.41
C ALA A 84 -9.54 8.76 -10.03
N GLY A 85 -8.48 8.58 -9.22
CA GLY A 85 -7.12 8.54 -9.72
C GLY A 85 -6.85 7.36 -10.66
N LEU A 86 -7.36 6.15 -10.34
CA LEU A 86 -7.26 4.99 -11.24
C LEU A 86 -8.01 5.23 -12.56
N PHE A 87 -9.18 5.85 -12.52
CA PHE A 87 -9.91 6.23 -13.73
C PHE A 87 -9.18 7.30 -14.53
N LEU A 88 -8.72 8.37 -13.89
CA LEU A 88 -7.98 9.45 -14.54
C LEU A 88 -6.65 8.99 -15.14
N LEU A 89 -6.03 7.95 -14.58
CA LEU A 89 -4.84 7.32 -15.14
C LEU A 89 -5.09 6.80 -16.57
N THR A 90 -6.33 6.39 -16.88
CA THR A 90 -6.68 5.89 -18.22
C THR A 90 -6.97 7.00 -19.23
N VAL A 91 -7.30 8.21 -18.77
CA VAL A 91 -7.83 9.31 -19.59
C VAL A 91 -6.79 10.43 -19.75
N LEU A 92 -6.19 10.90 -18.65
CA LEU A 92 -5.32 12.09 -18.67
C LEU A 92 -4.08 11.96 -19.57
N PRO A 93 -3.39 10.79 -19.64
CA PRO A 93 -2.23 10.66 -20.53
C PRO A 93 -2.54 10.85 -22.01
N GLU A 94 -3.80 10.65 -22.42
CA GLU A 94 -4.26 10.80 -23.82
C GLU A 94 -4.74 12.21 -24.14
N ILE A 95 -5.26 12.93 -23.14
CA ILE A 95 -5.84 14.26 -23.34
C ILE A 95 -4.79 15.35 -23.21
N LEU A 96 -3.84 15.17 -22.29
CA LEU A 96 -2.82 16.18 -22.02
C LEU A 96 -1.69 16.12 -23.05
N PRO A 97 -1.14 17.28 -23.43
CA PRO A 97 -0.05 17.36 -24.40
C PRO A 97 1.20 16.56 -23.99
N VAL A 98 1.41 16.39 -22.68
CA VAL A 98 2.51 15.63 -22.11
C VAL A 98 1.93 14.49 -21.28
N SER A 99 1.99 13.27 -21.79
CA SER A 99 1.42 12.07 -21.15
C SER A 99 1.95 11.84 -19.74
N PHE A 100 3.23 12.15 -19.48
CA PHE A 100 3.82 12.06 -18.15
C PHE A 100 3.08 12.90 -17.10
N ILE A 101 2.69 14.13 -17.45
CA ILE A 101 1.94 15.02 -16.54
C ILE A 101 0.57 14.41 -16.23
N GLY A 102 -0.09 13.80 -17.23
CA GLY A 102 -1.36 13.13 -17.04
C GLY A 102 -1.27 11.96 -16.07
N ILE A 103 -0.25 11.11 -16.24
CA ILE A 103 0.03 10.00 -15.33
C ILE A 103 0.35 10.53 -13.92
N LEU A 104 1.20 11.54 -13.82
CA LEU A 104 1.59 12.13 -12.54
C LEU A 104 0.40 12.68 -11.75
N ILE A 105 -0.49 13.44 -12.40
CA ILE A 105 -1.69 13.97 -11.76
C ILE A 105 -2.59 12.83 -11.26
N ALA A 106 -2.81 11.81 -12.09
CA ALA A 106 -3.62 10.65 -11.71
C ALA A 106 -3.00 9.92 -10.51
N VAL A 107 -1.68 9.70 -10.52
CA VAL A 107 -0.92 9.12 -9.41
C VAL A 107 -1.08 9.94 -8.14
N MET A 108 -0.94 11.25 -8.21
CA MET A 108 -1.10 12.13 -7.04
C MET A 108 -2.50 12.05 -6.44
N ILE A 109 -3.54 11.97 -7.28
CA ILE A 109 -4.93 11.87 -6.81
C ILE A 109 -5.17 10.55 -6.08
N TYR A 110 -4.79 9.41 -6.65
CA TYR A 110 -4.98 8.14 -5.95
C TYR A 110 -4.03 7.99 -4.75
N ALA A 111 -2.86 8.63 -4.76
CA ALA A 111 -1.93 8.63 -3.64
C ALA A 111 -2.52 9.32 -2.39
N VAL A 112 -3.28 10.41 -2.56
CA VAL A 112 -4.04 10.99 -1.43
C VAL A 112 -5.01 9.96 -0.86
N GLY A 113 -5.74 9.24 -1.72
CA GLY A 113 -6.63 8.16 -1.30
C GLY A 113 -5.90 7.05 -0.55
N GLY A 114 -4.76 6.60 -1.07
CA GLY A 114 -3.92 5.55 -0.47
C GLY A 114 -3.39 5.94 0.90
N GLY A 115 -2.83 7.15 1.07
CA GLY A 115 -2.36 7.66 2.35
C GLY A 115 -3.49 7.73 3.38
N LEU A 116 -4.63 8.32 3.02
CA LEU A 116 -5.78 8.33 3.92
C LEU A 116 -6.21 6.93 4.35
N LEU A 117 -6.20 5.93 3.47
CA LEU A 117 -6.52 4.55 3.84
C LEU A 117 -5.50 3.97 4.82
N GLU A 118 -4.21 4.25 4.62
CA GLU A 118 -3.13 3.79 5.49
C GLU A 118 -3.34 4.23 6.93
N VAL A 119 -3.63 5.51 7.14
CA VAL A 119 -3.81 6.10 8.47
C VAL A 119 -5.14 5.72 9.11
N LEU A 120 -6.21 5.59 8.32
CA LEU A 120 -7.57 5.47 8.87
C LEU A 120 -7.99 4.03 9.15
N VAL A 121 -7.53 3.07 8.35
CA VAL A 121 -8.04 1.69 8.41
C VAL A 121 -7.66 1.02 9.73
N SER A 122 -6.42 1.16 10.18
CA SER A 122 -5.93 0.54 11.41
C SER A 122 -6.64 1.05 12.66
N PRO A 123 -6.78 2.37 12.92
CA PRO A 123 -7.53 2.88 14.06
C PRO A 123 -9.01 2.45 14.05
N VAL A 124 -9.66 2.40 12.87
CA VAL A 124 -11.06 1.95 12.78
C VAL A 124 -11.21 0.49 13.20
N VAL A 125 -10.28 -0.39 12.82
CA VAL A 125 -10.29 -1.79 13.25
C VAL A 125 -9.99 -1.91 14.75
N GLU A 126 -9.05 -1.12 15.26
CA GLU A 126 -8.67 -1.11 16.68
C GLU A 126 -9.82 -0.65 17.60
N ALA A 127 -10.60 0.33 17.14
CA ALA A 127 -11.77 0.82 17.86
C ALA A 127 -12.93 -0.18 17.86
N CYS A 128 -12.97 -1.13 16.91
CA CYS A 128 -14.03 -2.13 16.88
C CYS A 128 -13.92 -3.11 18.06
N PRO A 129 -15.03 -3.44 18.75
CA PRO A 129 -15.04 -4.44 19.81
C PRO A 129 -14.61 -5.81 19.29
N SER A 130 -13.44 -6.27 19.72
CA SER A 130 -12.83 -7.54 19.32
C SER A 130 -12.29 -8.26 20.57
N ASP A 131 -12.34 -9.60 20.57
CA ASP A 131 -11.79 -10.41 21.68
C ASP A 131 -10.26 -10.40 21.69
N ASN A 132 -9.64 -10.16 20.53
CA ASN A 132 -8.20 -10.10 20.37
C ASN A 132 -7.85 -9.05 19.31
N LYS A 133 -7.54 -7.85 19.76
CA LYS A 133 -7.19 -6.71 18.91
C LYS A 133 -5.90 -6.97 18.10
N GLU A 134 -4.88 -7.58 18.72
CA GLU A 134 -3.60 -7.89 18.07
C GLU A 134 -3.80 -8.84 16.89
N LYS A 135 -4.65 -9.86 17.08
CA LYS A 135 -5.00 -10.80 16.00
C LYS A 135 -5.73 -10.10 14.85
N ALA A 136 -6.67 -9.21 15.17
CA ALA A 136 -7.40 -8.44 14.16
C ALA A 136 -6.46 -7.53 13.36
N MET A 137 -5.50 -6.87 14.03
CA MET A 137 -4.50 -6.03 13.39
C MET A 137 -3.50 -6.84 12.54
N SER A 138 -3.00 -7.97 13.05
CA SER A 138 -2.11 -8.86 12.28
C SER A 138 -2.81 -9.37 11.01
N LEU A 139 -4.09 -9.77 11.13
CA LEU A 139 -4.90 -10.20 10.00
C LEU A 139 -5.11 -9.05 9.00
N LEU A 140 -5.43 -7.85 9.49
CA LEU A 140 -5.60 -6.66 8.65
C LEU A 140 -4.37 -6.39 7.78
N HIS A 141 -3.18 -6.34 8.38
CA HIS A 141 -1.93 -6.13 7.65
C HIS A 141 -1.60 -7.28 6.68
N SER A 142 -2.00 -8.50 7.01
CA SER A 142 -1.86 -9.63 6.09
C SER A 142 -2.73 -9.47 4.84
N PHE A 143 -3.91 -8.83 4.95
CA PHE A 143 -4.76 -8.53 3.77
C PHE A 143 -4.11 -7.57 2.79
N TYR A 144 -3.28 -6.64 3.24
CA TYR A 144 -2.46 -5.84 2.32
C TYR A 144 -1.51 -6.73 1.48
N CYS A 145 -0.82 -7.67 2.13
CA CYS A 145 0.10 -8.58 1.44
C CYS A 145 -0.62 -9.47 0.43
N TRP A 146 -1.77 -10.04 0.81
CA TRP A 146 -2.59 -10.85 -0.09
C TRP A 146 -3.22 -10.02 -1.20
N GLY A 147 -3.63 -8.78 -0.88
CA GLY A 147 -4.07 -7.80 -1.87
C GLY A 147 -2.98 -7.51 -2.89
N HIS A 148 -1.75 -7.25 -2.44
CA HIS A 148 -0.59 -7.05 -3.31
C HIS A 148 -0.34 -8.26 -4.22
N ALA A 149 -0.24 -9.47 -3.64
CA ALA A 149 -0.07 -10.69 -4.42
C ALA A 149 -1.20 -10.89 -5.44
N GLY A 150 -2.45 -10.64 -5.03
CA GLY A 150 -3.62 -10.72 -5.91
C GLY A 150 -3.60 -9.69 -7.03
N VAL A 151 -3.22 -8.45 -6.75
CA VAL A 151 -3.08 -7.40 -7.79
C VAL A 151 -2.04 -7.79 -8.82
N VAL A 152 -0.86 -8.25 -8.39
CA VAL A 152 0.19 -8.66 -9.31
C VAL A 152 -0.25 -9.87 -10.13
N LEU A 153 -0.76 -10.91 -9.48
CA LEU A 153 -1.19 -12.14 -10.17
C LEU A 153 -2.29 -11.86 -11.20
N ILE A 154 -3.37 -11.19 -10.81
CA ILE A 154 -4.50 -10.89 -11.69
C ILE A 154 -4.06 -9.98 -12.83
N SER A 155 -3.23 -8.97 -12.55
CA SER A 155 -2.72 -8.08 -13.59
C SER A 155 -1.81 -8.81 -14.56
N THR A 156 -0.90 -9.66 -14.07
CA THR A 156 -0.01 -10.45 -14.92
C THR A 156 -0.78 -11.43 -15.81
N VAL A 157 -1.77 -12.13 -15.26
CA VAL A 157 -2.65 -13.03 -16.04
C VAL A 157 -3.43 -12.23 -17.07
N PHE A 158 -4.00 -11.09 -16.70
CA PHE A 158 -4.71 -10.21 -17.63
C PHE A 158 -3.79 -9.76 -18.79
N PHE A 159 -2.59 -9.29 -18.48
CA PHE A 159 -1.64 -8.86 -19.50
C PHE A 159 -1.17 -10.01 -20.42
N TYR A 160 -1.08 -11.22 -19.86
CA TYR A 160 -0.73 -12.40 -20.65
C TYR A 160 -1.86 -12.82 -21.61
N VAL A 161 -3.12 -12.79 -21.16
CA VAL A 161 -4.28 -13.27 -21.94
C VAL A 161 -4.84 -12.21 -22.88
N VAL A 162 -4.99 -10.98 -22.38
CA VAL A 162 -5.69 -9.87 -23.08
C VAL A 162 -4.70 -8.93 -23.78
N GLY A 163 -3.46 -8.94 -23.34
CA GLY A 163 -2.41 -8.03 -23.79
C GLY A 163 -2.27 -6.79 -22.92
N ILE A 164 -1.01 -6.34 -22.77
CA ILE A 164 -0.69 -5.17 -21.92
C ILE A 164 -1.25 -3.86 -22.51
N ASP A 165 -1.48 -3.79 -23.81
CA ASP A 165 -2.05 -2.59 -24.47
C ASP A 165 -3.47 -2.29 -23.94
N ASN A 166 -4.16 -3.29 -23.40
CA ASN A 166 -5.49 -3.17 -22.79
C ASN A 166 -5.46 -2.82 -21.28
N TRP A 167 -4.33 -2.38 -20.76
CA TRP A 167 -4.16 -2.06 -19.34
C TRP A 167 -5.20 -1.08 -18.78
N LYS A 168 -5.74 -0.19 -19.63
CA LYS A 168 -6.79 0.77 -19.25
C LYS A 168 -8.07 0.07 -18.79
N ILE A 169 -8.44 -1.03 -19.43
CA ILE A 169 -9.61 -1.85 -19.03
C ILE A 169 -9.39 -2.39 -17.62
N LEU A 170 -8.18 -2.91 -17.36
CA LEU A 170 -7.85 -3.44 -16.05
C LEU A 170 -7.82 -2.33 -14.97
N ALA A 171 -7.32 -1.13 -15.29
CA ALA A 171 -7.36 0.02 -14.39
C ALA A 171 -8.81 0.40 -13.99
N ILE A 172 -9.74 0.35 -14.93
CA ILE A 172 -11.17 0.59 -14.67
C ILE A 172 -11.76 -0.53 -13.79
N ILE A 173 -11.40 -1.79 -14.04
CA ILE A 173 -11.83 -2.93 -13.20
C ILE A 173 -11.32 -2.73 -11.76
N TRP A 174 -10.06 -2.35 -11.59
CA TRP A 174 -9.51 -2.04 -10.26
C TRP A 174 -10.20 -0.86 -9.60
N ALA A 175 -10.64 0.15 -10.34
CA ALA A 175 -11.38 1.30 -9.82
C ALA A 175 -12.79 0.95 -9.29
N VAL A 176 -13.40 -0.14 -9.73
CA VAL A 176 -14.71 -0.60 -9.23
C VAL A 176 -14.64 -1.00 -7.76
N ILE A 177 -13.52 -1.58 -7.31
CA ILE A 177 -13.36 -2.06 -5.92
C ILE A 177 -13.46 -0.90 -4.91
N PRO A 178 -12.69 0.19 -5.02
CA PRO A 178 -12.83 1.32 -4.10
C PRO A 178 -14.21 1.99 -4.20
N ILE A 179 -14.84 2.08 -5.37
CA ILE A 179 -16.21 2.62 -5.49
C ILE A 179 -17.19 1.77 -4.68
N GLY A 180 -17.14 0.44 -4.84
CA GLY A 180 -17.97 -0.48 -4.07
C GLY A 180 -17.74 -0.36 -2.57
N ASN A 181 -16.49 -0.25 -2.15
CA ASN A 181 -16.14 -0.14 -0.74
C ASN A 181 -16.51 1.23 -0.13
N ALA A 182 -16.43 2.33 -0.90
CA ALA A 182 -16.95 3.63 -0.50
C ALA A 182 -18.45 3.55 -0.16
N PHE A 183 -19.21 2.83 -0.98
CA PHE A 183 -20.63 2.59 -0.73
C PHE A 183 -20.87 1.74 0.52
N VAL A 184 -20.02 0.74 0.78
CA VAL A 184 -20.08 -0.04 2.03
C VAL A 184 -19.82 0.85 3.23
N PHE A 185 -18.77 1.70 3.21
CA PHE A 185 -18.46 2.63 4.31
C PHE A 185 -19.56 3.66 4.58
N SER A 186 -20.39 3.99 3.60
CA SER A 186 -21.54 4.86 3.83
C SER A 186 -22.60 4.24 4.75
N LYS A 187 -22.62 2.90 4.88
CA LYS A 187 -23.67 2.14 5.59
C LYS A 187 -23.21 1.43 6.86
N VAL A 188 -21.92 1.06 6.96
CA VAL A 188 -21.42 0.29 8.12
C VAL A 188 -21.27 1.17 9.35
N PRO A 189 -21.49 0.63 10.56
CA PRO A 189 -21.26 1.38 11.81
C PRO A 189 -19.75 1.56 12.01
N ILE A 190 -19.33 2.76 12.44
CA ILE A 190 -17.94 3.04 12.87
C ILE A 190 -17.99 3.28 14.37
N ALA A 191 -17.15 2.56 15.12
CA ALA A 191 -17.01 2.75 16.55
C ALA A 191 -16.33 4.10 16.85
N PRO A 192 -16.68 4.79 17.95
CA PRO A 192 -15.95 5.98 18.39
C PRO A 192 -14.50 5.59 18.71
N LEU A 193 -13.54 6.36 18.19
CA LEU A 193 -12.11 6.06 18.32
C LEU A 193 -11.50 6.64 19.60
N LEU A 194 -12.08 7.69 20.14
CA LEU A 194 -11.67 8.31 21.40
C LEU A 194 -12.74 8.07 22.44
N GLU A 195 -12.36 7.58 23.61
CA GLU A 195 -13.20 7.66 24.81
C GLU A 195 -13.18 9.11 25.32
N ASP A 196 -14.33 9.61 25.77
CA ASP A 196 -14.46 10.97 26.28
C ASP A 196 -13.46 11.21 27.42
N GLY A 197 -12.43 12.04 27.15
CA GLY A 197 -11.40 12.40 28.12
C GLY A 197 -9.97 11.95 27.81
N ASP A 198 -9.74 11.14 26.81
CA ASP A 198 -8.38 10.70 26.43
C ASP A 198 -7.71 11.73 25.51
N THR A 199 -6.78 12.51 26.07
CA THR A 199 -5.92 13.39 25.30
C THR A 199 -4.63 12.65 24.97
N GLY A 200 -4.46 12.24 23.71
CA GLY A 200 -3.20 11.66 23.24
C GLY A 200 -2.01 12.60 23.44
N LEU A 201 -0.79 12.06 23.37
CA LEU A 201 0.46 12.83 23.45
C LEU A 201 0.49 13.94 22.38
N GLY A 202 0.80 15.17 22.79
CA GLY A 202 0.97 16.28 21.87
C GLY A 202 2.18 16.08 20.95
N LEU A 203 2.09 16.54 19.69
CA LEU A 203 3.19 16.44 18.72
C LEU A 203 4.51 16.97 19.27
N LYS A 204 4.46 18.06 20.07
CA LYS A 204 5.66 18.67 20.67
C LYS A 204 6.32 17.76 21.70
N GLU A 205 5.54 16.97 22.44
CA GLU A 205 6.03 15.99 23.41
C GLU A 205 6.63 14.78 22.69
N LEU A 206 5.98 14.32 21.63
CA LEU A 206 6.44 13.22 20.80
C LEU A 206 7.82 13.53 20.19
N PHE A 207 8.01 14.72 19.60
CA PHE A 207 9.30 15.17 19.04
C PHE A 207 10.41 15.33 20.07
N ARG A 208 10.11 15.46 21.36
CA ARG A 208 11.10 15.51 22.43
C ARG A 208 11.63 14.15 22.86
N MET A 209 10.92 13.07 22.51
CA MET A 209 11.30 11.71 22.91
C MET A 209 12.38 11.16 21.96
N LYS A 210 13.55 10.78 22.50
CA LYS A 210 14.62 10.16 21.71
C LYS A 210 14.18 8.85 21.04
N ILE A 211 13.36 8.06 21.74
CA ILE A 211 12.83 6.80 21.22
C ILE A 211 11.99 7.01 19.96
N PHE A 212 11.24 8.13 19.86
CA PHE A 212 10.46 8.47 18.68
C PHE A 212 11.36 8.56 17.44
N TRP A 213 12.50 9.24 17.53
CA TRP A 213 13.42 9.40 16.40
C TRP A 213 14.09 8.10 15.99
N ILE A 214 14.46 7.25 16.97
CA ILE A 214 15.01 5.91 16.69
C ILE A 214 13.99 5.07 15.93
N LEU A 215 12.75 4.98 16.43
CA LEU A 215 11.68 4.24 15.78
C LEU A 215 11.35 4.79 14.40
N LEU A 216 11.33 6.11 14.23
CA LEU A 216 11.11 6.76 12.94
C LEU A 216 12.18 6.38 11.92
N ILE A 217 13.45 6.43 12.29
CA ILE A 217 14.55 6.04 11.39
C ILE A 217 14.46 4.55 11.05
N MET A 218 14.19 3.68 12.02
CA MET A 218 13.98 2.25 11.77
C MET A 218 12.84 1.99 10.80
N MET A 219 11.71 2.67 10.96
CA MET A 219 10.55 2.57 10.06
C MET A 219 10.88 3.06 8.64
N ILE A 220 11.62 4.17 8.51
CA ILE A 220 12.06 4.69 7.21
C ILE A 220 12.97 3.65 6.51
N CYS A 221 13.96 3.09 7.22
CA CYS A 221 14.86 2.09 6.64
C CYS A 221 14.11 0.81 6.22
N ALA A 222 13.21 0.31 7.07
CA ALA A 222 12.42 -0.87 6.77
C ALA A 222 11.50 -0.65 5.57
N GLY A 223 10.75 0.47 5.58
CA GLY A 223 9.85 0.83 4.48
C GLY A 223 10.58 1.09 3.16
N ALA A 224 11.73 1.76 3.19
CA ALA A 224 12.53 1.99 1.99
C ALA A 224 13.02 0.67 1.37
N SER A 225 13.47 -0.28 2.20
CA SER A 225 13.91 -1.61 1.73
C SER A 225 12.75 -2.41 1.13
N GLU A 226 11.59 -2.41 1.78
CA GLU A 226 10.37 -3.06 1.31
C GLU A 226 9.92 -2.48 -0.04
N GLN A 227 9.81 -1.16 -0.13
CA GLN A 227 9.34 -0.48 -1.32
C GLN A 227 10.32 -0.56 -2.49
N ALA A 228 11.63 -0.56 -2.25
CA ALA A 228 12.62 -0.74 -3.31
C ALA A 228 12.41 -2.09 -4.03
N VAL A 229 12.22 -3.18 -3.28
CA VAL A 229 11.94 -4.49 -3.87
C VAL A 229 10.57 -4.52 -4.54
N SER A 230 9.52 -4.10 -3.83
CA SER A 230 8.14 -4.15 -4.32
C SER A 230 7.94 -3.38 -5.63
N GLN A 231 8.52 -2.17 -5.75
CA GLN A 231 8.29 -1.28 -6.88
C GLN A 231 9.17 -1.63 -8.12
N TRP A 232 10.37 -2.13 -7.90
CA TRP A 232 11.36 -2.24 -8.97
C TRP A 232 11.74 -3.68 -9.35
N ALA A 233 11.34 -4.70 -8.57
CA ALA A 233 11.74 -6.08 -8.82
C ALA A 233 11.31 -6.59 -10.20
N SER A 234 10.10 -6.29 -10.65
CA SER A 234 9.61 -6.69 -11.97
C SER A 234 10.40 -6.01 -13.09
N ALA A 235 10.58 -4.69 -13.02
CA ALA A 235 11.32 -3.93 -14.03
C ALA A 235 12.80 -4.33 -14.08
N PHE A 236 13.42 -4.61 -12.94
CA PHE A 236 14.79 -5.11 -12.83
C PHE A 236 14.92 -6.50 -13.44
N ALA A 237 14.00 -7.40 -13.18
CA ALA A 237 14.00 -8.76 -13.70
C ALA A 237 13.86 -8.77 -15.24
N GLU A 238 12.96 -7.96 -15.79
CA GLU A 238 12.77 -7.85 -17.24
C GLU A 238 13.97 -7.20 -17.93
N LYS A 239 14.46 -6.06 -17.41
CA LYS A 239 15.51 -5.26 -18.07
C LYS A 239 16.93 -5.71 -17.72
N GLY A 240 17.16 -6.12 -16.46
CA GLY A 240 18.48 -6.48 -15.96
C GLY A 240 18.84 -7.94 -16.17
N LEU A 241 17.86 -8.86 -16.05
CA LEU A 241 18.08 -10.29 -16.20
C LEU A 241 17.56 -10.85 -17.53
N GLY A 242 16.85 -10.06 -18.33
CA GLY A 242 16.32 -10.48 -19.64
C GLY A 242 15.21 -11.54 -19.56
N ILE A 243 14.58 -11.72 -18.41
CA ILE A 243 13.47 -12.67 -18.25
C ILE A 243 12.14 -12.06 -18.74
N SER A 244 11.17 -12.91 -19.07
CA SER A 244 9.87 -12.42 -19.50
C SER A 244 9.17 -11.60 -18.41
N LYS A 245 8.37 -10.61 -18.82
CA LYS A 245 7.60 -9.78 -17.90
C LYS A 245 6.77 -10.62 -16.91
N ALA A 246 6.06 -11.62 -17.41
CA ALA A 246 5.25 -12.49 -16.55
C ALA A 246 6.09 -13.20 -15.46
N ALA A 247 7.26 -13.73 -15.84
CA ALA A 247 8.18 -14.36 -14.89
C ALA A 247 8.74 -13.32 -13.90
N GLY A 248 9.07 -12.10 -14.36
CA GLY A 248 9.53 -11.00 -13.51
C GLY A 248 8.48 -10.53 -12.50
N ASP A 249 7.23 -10.39 -12.93
CA ASP A 249 6.11 -10.01 -12.05
C ASP A 249 5.85 -11.08 -10.97
N LEU A 250 5.88 -12.37 -11.35
CA LEU A 250 5.62 -13.47 -10.43
C LEU A 250 6.81 -13.74 -9.48
N ALA A 251 8.04 -13.75 -9.98
CA ALA A 251 9.23 -14.03 -9.18
C ALA A 251 9.68 -12.82 -8.32
N GLY A 252 9.36 -11.60 -8.73
CA GLY A 252 9.67 -10.38 -7.99
C GLY A 252 8.55 -10.00 -7.01
N PRO A 253 7.69 -9.04 -7.38
CA PRO A 253 6.74 -8.45 -6.45
C PRO A 253 5.70 -9.43 -5.90
N MET A 254 5.25 -10.44 -6.68
CA MET A 254 4.30 -11.43 -6.17
C MET A 254 4.96 -12.36 -5.14
N ALA A 255 6.13 -12.92 -5.45
CA ALA A 255 6.84 -13.80 -4.50
C ALA A 255 7.17 -13.03 -3.21
N PHE A 256 7.62 -11.78 -3.31
CA PHE A 256 7.85 -10.91 -2.17
C PHE A 256 6.57 -10.73 -1.32
N ALA A 257 5.43 -10.41 -1.92
CA ALA A 257 4.17 -10.21 -1.22
C ALA A 257 3.68 -11.49 -0.52
N VAL A 258 3.81 -12.65 -1.18
CA VAL A 258 3.43 -13.96 -0.61
C VAL A 258 4.31 -14.29 0.60
N LEU A 259 5.63 -14.15 0.47
CA LEU A 259 6.56 -14.42 1.57
C LEU A 259 6.32 -13.47 2.76
N MET A 260 6.07 -12.20 2.49
CA MET A 260 5.71 -11.22 3.51
C MET A 260 4.39 -11.60 4.21
N GLY A 261 3.36 -11.98 3.45
CA GLY A 261 2.08 -12.42 4.00
C GLY A 261 2.21 -13.67 4.87
N ILE A 262 2.96 -14.66 4.41
CA ILE A 262 3.25 -15.89 5.18
C ILE A 262 4.01 -15.56 6.47
N SER A 263 5.04 -14.70 6.39
CA SER A 263 5.82 -14.28 7.57
C SER A 263 4.94 -13.58 8.61
N ARG A 264 4.03 -12.70 8.19
CA ARG A 264 3.08 -12.02 9.09
C ARG A 264 2.10 -12.99 9.75
N LEU A 265 1.57 -13.96 8.99
CA LEU A 265 0.71 -15.00 9.54
C LEU A 265 1.46 -15.91 10.52
N PHE A 266 2.71 -16.27 10.18
CA PHE A 266 3.57 -17.08 11.05
C PHE A 266 3.85 -16.34 12.37
N TYR A 267 4.25 -15.08 12.31
CA TYR A 267 4.49 -14.26 13.49
C TYR A 267 3.20 -14.05 14.31
N GLY A 268 2.07 -13.79 13.65
CA GLY A 268 0.76 -13.67 14.34
C GLY A 268 0.33 -14.93 15.09
N LYS A 269 0.82 -16.12 14.65
CA LYS A 269 0.50 -17.40 15.29
C LYS A 269 1.50 -17.80 16.38
N TYR A 270 2.78 -17.50 16.19
CA TYR A 270 3.87 -18.00 17.02
C TYR A 270 4.67 -16.89 17.72
N GLY A 271 4.30 -15.61 17.54
CA GLY A 271 5.04 -14.44 18.03
C GLY A 271 5.30 -14.47 19.54
N ASP A 272 4.33 -14.94 20.31
CA ASP A 272 4.46 -15.07 21.78
C ASP A 272 5.62 -16.02 22.21
N ARG A 273 6.08 -16.90 21.31
CA ARG A 273 7.16 -17.87 21.55
C ARG A 273 8.50 -17.42 20.98
N ILE A 274 8.52 -16.32 20.24
CA ILE A 274 9.69 -15.81 19.53
C ILE A 274 10.29 -14.65 20.33
N ASN A 275 11.55 -14.77 20.75
CA ASN A 275 12.27 -13.62 21.27
C ASN A 275 12.60 -12.68 20.12
N LEU A 276 11.96 -11.51 20.10
CA LEU A 276 12.04 -10.55 18.99
C LEU A 276 13.47 -10.04 18.78
N GLU A 277 14.24 -9.79 19.85
CA GLU A 277 15.62 -9.31 19.76
C GLU A 277 16.52 -10.34 19.06
N HIS A 278 16.46 -11.61 19.50
CA HIS A 278 17.24 -12.68 18.87
C HIS A 278 16.81 -12.90 17.42
N PHE A 279 15.51 -12.80 17.11
CA PHE A 279 15.01 -12.95 15.76
C PHE A 279 15.51 -11.83 14.83
N MET A 280 15.51 -10.57 15.30
CA MET A 280 16.06 -9.44 14.55
C MET A 280 17.58 -9.56 14.32
N ILE A 281 18.32 -9.98 15.34
CA ILE A 281 19.77 -10.21 15.23
C ILE A 281 20.05 -11.32 14.20
N CYS A 282 19.32 -12.43 14.26
CA CYS A 282 19.42 -13.52 13.28
C CYS A 282 19.19 -13.05 11.84
N LEU A 283 18.15 -12.24 11.61
CA LEU A 283 17.85 -11.69 10.29
C LEU A 283 18.98 -10.79 9.76
N LEU A 284 19.58 -9.96 10.62
CA LEU A 284 20.70 -9.11 10.25
C LEU A 284 21.94 -9.93 9.85
N TYR A 285 22.21 -11.03 10.57
CA TYR A 285 23.35 -11.92 10.28
C TYR A 285 23.13 -12.76 9.01
N THR A 286 21.90 -13.14 8.72
CA THR A 286 21.56 -13.98 7.55
C THR A 286 21.30 -13.16 6.29
N SER A 287 21.18 -11.83 6.41
CA SER A 287 21.02 -10.96 5.24
C SER A 287 22.34 -10.88 4.45
N PRO A 288 22.31 -11.09 3.10
CA PRO A 288 23.52 -11.03 2.28
C PRO A 288 24.16 -9.65 2.37
N SER A 289 25.43 -9.62 2.78
CA SER A 289 26.24 -8.40 2.82
C SER A 289 26.85 -8.11 1.45
N PRO A 290 27.05 -6.82 1.08
CA PRO A 290 27.83 -6.47 -0.12
C PRO A 290 29.24 -7.07 -0.15
N ARG A 291 29.80 -7.42 1.02
CA ARG A 291 31.11 -8.08 1.14
C ARG A 291 31.09 -9.55 0.71
N ASP A 292 29.93 -10.21 0.78
CA ASP A 292 29.80 -11.63 0.42
C ASP A 292 29.92 -11.86 -1.10
N ARG A 293 29.80 -10.80 -1.91
CA ARG A 293 29.96 -10.84 -3.36
C ARG A 293 31.43 -10.73 -3.84
N SER A 294 32.36 -10.43 -2.95
CA SER A 294 33.79 -10.28 -3.29
C SER A 294 34.60 -11.58 -3.24
N VAL A 295 33.94 -12.72 -2.96
CA VAL A 295 34.60 -14.04 -2.77
C VAL A 295 34.16 -15.08 -3.79
N SER A 296 33.43 -14.65 -4.86
CA SER A 296 33.08 -15.54 -6.00
C SER A 296 33.62 -15.05 -7.31
#